data_4cb3067c564c18faa85c5d02cad86da1
#
_entry.id   4cb3067c564c18faa85c5d02cad86da1
#
_cell.length_a   1.000
_cell.length_b   1.000
_cell.length_c   1.000
_cell.angle_alpha   90.00
_cell.angle_beta   90.00
_cell.angle_gamma   90.00
#
_symmetry.space_group_name_H-M   'P 1'
#
loop_
_entity.id
_entity.type
_entity.pdbx_description
1 polymer ?
#
loop_
_entity_poly.entity_id
_entity_poly.type
_entity_poly.pdbx_seq_one_letter_code
_entity_poly.pdbx_strand_id
1 'polypeptide(L)'
;VEFPNDDAVLSHGFRFRPAWWTSRVPEGWGDFLDQLPAQERRYHRIARADLLTAATDHGLPQALVAGYVWGTGSSAFLVGRRARVFRDNDAQRVDDSLHAVAETLRVGNTVEAYTSMLRGQSQNLKHLGPSFFTKFLYAADAWNGRPGRALILDQFVAAALKSVDGWDISRNGPWDSSTYERWLDHAHSIADVEGVRADAVELAYFTHGRKIASES
;
A
#
# COMPACT_ATOMS: atom_id res chain seq x y z
N VAL A 1 17.37 -13.38 5.18
CA VAL A 1 17.01 -11.99 4.80
C VAL A 1 17.35 -11.11 5.99
N GLU A 2 18.03 -9.96 5.78
CA GLU A 2 18.33 -9.00 6.84
C GLU A 2 17.10 -8.06 7.01
N PHE A 3 16.66 -7.86 8.25
CA PHE A 3 15.49 -7.04 8.54
C PHE A 3 15.90 -5.60 8.88
N PRO A 4 15.29 -4.59 8.24
CA PRO A 4 15.56 -3.18 8.50
C PRO A 4 15.02 -2.77 9.88
N ASN A 5 15.66 -1.78 10.50
CA ASN A 5 15.16 -1.15 11.72
C ASN A 5 13.94 -0.24 11.43
N ASP A 6 13.30 0.23 12.49
CA ASP A 6 12.07 1.05 12.42
C ASP A 6 12.26 2.32 11.58
N ASP A 7 13.39 3.02 11.74
CA ASP A 7 13.68 4.23 10.98
C ASP A 7 13.81 3.93 9.49
N ALA A 8 14.47 2.85 9.12
CA ALA A 8 14.59 2.41 7.73
C ALA A 8 13.23 2.02 7.14
N VAL A 9 12.36 1.35 7.92
CA VAL A 9 10.99 1.03 7.52
C VAL A 9 10.20 2.29 7.25
N LEU A 10 10.12 3.20 8.22
CA LEU A 10 9.30 4.40 8.13
C LEU A 10 9.82 5.40 7.10
N SER A 11 11.14 5.49 6.91
CA SER A 11 11.75 6.35 5.92
C SER A 11 11.76 5.76 4.50
N HIS A 12 11.38 4.49 4.30
CA HIS A 12 11.34 3.91 2.96
C HIS A 12 10.37 4.67 2.06
N GLY A 13 10.88 5.27 0.98
CA GLY A 13 10.07 6.16 0.16
C GLY A 13 10.62 6.44 -1.23
N PHE A 14 9.83 7.19 -2.00
CA PHE A 14 10.06 7.44 -3.41
C PHE A 14 9.87 8.92 -3.77
N ARG A 15 10.54 9.35 -4.84
CA ARG A 15 10.31 10.67 -5.43
C ARG A 15 9.05 10.66 -6.29
N PHE A 16 8.31 11.74 -6.26
CA PHE A 16 7.13 11.95 -7.09
C PHE A 16 7.00 13.44 -7.45
N ARG A 17 6.10 13.79 -8.35
CA ARG A 17 5.72 15.18 -8.64
C ARG A 17 4.27 15.43 -8.24
N PRO A 18 4.00 16.32 -7.28
CA PRO A 18 2.64 16.64 -6.85
C PRO A 18 1.71 16.98 -8.01
N ALA A 19 2.11 17.89 -8.89
CA ALA A 19 1.31 18.34 -10.02
C ALA A 19 0.85 17.22 -10.99
N TRP A 20 1.46 16.04 -10.94
CA TRP A 20 0.99 14.90 -11.72
C TRP A 20 -0.23 14.22 -11.09
N TRP A 21 -0.44 14.42 -9.80
CA TRP A 21 -1.50 13.78 -9.02
C TRP A 21 -2.63 14.75 -8.71
N THR A 22 -2.34 15.98 -8.27
CA THR A 22 -3.34 16.95 -7.82
C THR A 22 -4.40 17.25 -8.90
N SER A 23 -4.01 17.22 -10.18
CA SER A 23 -4.95 17.38 -11.30
C SER A 23 -5.74 16.13 -11.69
N ARG A 24 -5.52 14.99 -11.00
CA ARG A 24 -6.07 13.67 -11.37
C ARG A 24 -6.82 12.97 -10.24
N VAL A 25 -6.78 13.53 -9.05
CA VAL A 25 -7.56 13.08 -7.89
C VAL A 25 -8.73 14.02 -7.67
N PRO A 26 -9.79 13.62 -6.96
CA PRO A 26 -10.86 14.51 -6.56
C PRO A 26 -10.35 15.73 -5.79
N GLU A 27 -11.08 16.84 -5.84
CA GLU A 27 -10.75 18.09 -5.16
C GLU A 27 -10.51 17.87 -3.66
N GLY A 28 -9.42 18.43 -3.14
CA GLY A 28 -9.02 18.32 -1.74
C GLY A 28 -8.25 17.04 -1.38
N TRP A 29 -8.36 15.97 -2.17
CA TRP A 29 -7.71 14.69 -1.81
C TRP A 29 -6.19 14.71 -1.98
N GLY A 30 -5.67 15.59 -2.81
CA GLY A 30 -4.25 15.70 -3.12
C GLY A 30 -3.53 16.86 -2.44
N ASP A 31 -4.20 17.72 -1.67
CA ASP A 31 -3.64 18.98 -1.16
C ASP A 31 -2.45 18.80 -0.23
N PHE A 32 -2.43 17.70 0.54
CA PHE A 32 -1.31 17.38 1.42
C PHE A 32 -0.01 17.06 0.67
N LEU A 33 -0.08 16.68 -0.62
CA LEU A 33 1.08 16.29 -1.42
C LEU A 33 2.10 17.42 -1.62
N ASP A 34 1.61 18.66 -1.70
CA ASP A 34 2.47 19.85 -1.85
C ASP A 34 3.18 20.21 -0.54
N GLN A 35 2.72 19.69 0.60
CA GLN A 35 3.33 19.89 1.93
C GLN A 35 4.46 18.91 2.23
N LEU A 36 4.56 17.82 1.46
CA LEU A 36 5.62 16.83 1.62
C LEU A 36 7.00 17.40 1.25
N PRO A 37 8.10 16.82 1.78
CA PRO A 37 9.46 17.36 1.60
C PRO A 37 9.83 17.57 0.13
N ALA A 38 10.08 18.82 -0.24
CA ALA A 38 10.50 19.20 -1.58
C ALA A 38 11.91 18.69 -1.88
N GLN A 39 12.14 18.30 -3.13
CA GLN A 39 13.42 17.89 -3.69
C GLN A 39 13.73 18.67 -4.98
N GLU A 40 14.89 18.39 -5.58
CA GLU A 40 15.29 19.04 -6.83
C GLU A 40 14.26 18.84 -7.97
N ARG A 41 14.22 19.77 -8.91
CA ARG A 41 13.45 19.69 -10.17
C ARG A 41 11.96 19.49 -9.98
N ARG A 42 11.34 20.12 -8.98
CA ARG A 42 9.89 20.01 -8.65
C ARG A 42 9.46 18.59 -8.24
N TYR A 43 10.38 17.76 -7.77
CA TYR A 43 10.04 16.51 -7.10
C TYR A 43 9.81 16.77 -5.62
N HIS A 44 8.98 15.94 -5.03
CA HIS A 44 8.81 15.78 -3.59
C HIS A 44 9.15 14.33 -3.24
N ARG A 45 9.28 14.06 -1.95
CA ARG A 45 9.49 12.70 -1.46
C ARG A 45 8.31 12.30 -0.62
N ILE A 46 7.81 11.08 -0.83
CA ILE A 46 6.82 10.44 0.02
C ILE A 46 7.43 9.18 0.61
N ALA A 47 7.38 9.05 1.92
CA ALA A 47 7.88 7.91 2.68
C ALA A 47 6.71 7.05 3.20
N ARG A 48 7.02 5.88 3.74
CA ARG A 48 6.02 5.01 4.37
C ARG A 48 5.33 5.70 5.56
N ALA A 49 6.07 6.49 6.35
CA ALA A 49 5.49 7.29 7.42
C ALA A 49 4.39 8.23 6.91
N ASP A 50 4.57 8.82 5.73
CA ASP A 50 3.58 9.75 5.17
C ASP A 50 2.27 9.05 4.77
N LEU A 51 2.28 7.73 4.47
CA LEU A 51 1.05 6.96 4.26
C LEU A 51 0.23 6.89 5.56
N LEU A 52 0.91 6.65 6.68
CA LEU A 52 0.28 6.57 8.00
C LEU A 52 -0.26 7.93 8.42
N THR A 53 0.55 8.99 8.27
CA THR A 53 0.15 10.37 8.54
C THR A 53 -1.01 10.82 7.64
N ALA A 54 -1.00 10.45 6.36
CA ALA A 54 -2.12 10.76 5.47
C ALA A 54 -3.45 10.17 5.97
N ALA A 55 -3.42 8.96 6.54
CA ALA A 55 -4.60 8.34 7.12
C ALA A 55 -5.06 9.03 8.41
N THR A 56 -4.14 9.32 9.34
CA THR A 56 -4.47 9.86 10.67
C THR A 56 -4.83 11.34 10.63
N ASP A 57 -4.12 12.15 9.84
CA ASP A 57 -4.19 13.61 9.88
C ASP A 57 -5.08 14.20 8.78
N HIS A 58 -5.25 13.47 7.66
CA HIS A 58 -6.01 13.96 6.51
C HIS A 58 -7.25 13.12 6.17
N GLY A 59 -7.21 11.82 6.41
CA GLY A 59 -8.35 10.91 6.24
C GLY A 59 -8.12 9.77 5.23
N LEU A 60 -9.13 8.91 5.08
CA LEU A 60 -9.03 7.68 4.30
C LEU A 60 -8.86 7.91 2.78
N PRO A 61 -9.54 8.88 2.15
CA PRO A 61 -9.28 9.21 0.75
C PRO A 61 -7.83 9.64 0.49
N GLN A 62 -7.25 10.45 1.38
CA GLN A 62 -5.87 10.89 1.31
C GLN A 62 -4.89 9.74 1.51
N ALA A 63 -5.21 8.77 2.39
CA ALA A 63 -4.45 7.54 2.55
C ALA A 63 -4.41 6.71 1.25
N LEU A 64 -5.53 6.61 0.53
CA LEU A 64 -5.57 5.95 -0.78
C LEU A 64 -4.67 6.69 -1.79
N VAL A 65 -4.77 8.02 -1.86
CA VAL A 65 -3.90 8.84 -2.72
C VAL A 65 -2.43 8.63 -2.37
N ALA A 66 -2.07 8.69 -1.08
CA ALA A 66 -0.70 8.44 -0.61
C ALA A 66 -0.18 7.07 -1.05
N GLY A 67 -0.99 6.01 -0.89
CA GLY A 67 -0.66 4.65 -1.34
C GLY A 67 -0.40 4.56 -2.85
N TYR A 68 -1.18 5.27 -3.66
CA TYR A 68 -0.96 5.35 -5.11
C TYR A 68 0.29 6.14 -5.47
N VAL A 69 0.53 7.27 -4.84
CA VAL A 69 1.73 8.11 -5.06
C VAL A 69 2.98 7.32 -4.70
N TRP A 70 3.03 6.76 -3.49
CA TRP A 70 4.15 5.96 -3.00
C TRP A 70 4.42 4.74 -3.87
N GLY A 71 3.39 3.97 -4.21
CA GLY A 71 3.51 2.76 -5.03
C GLY A 71 3.81 3.03 -6.52
N THR A 72 3.69 4.29 -6.99
CA THR A 72 3.97 4.68 -8.38
C THR A 72 5.38 5.26 -8.54
N GLY A 73 5.86 6.00 -7.55
CA GLY A 73 7.14 6.70 -7.63
C GLY A 73 7.17 7.74 -8.76
N SER A 74 8.29 7.84 -9.45
CA SER A 74 8.60 8.94 -10.39
C SER A 74 8.23 8.69 -11.85
N SER A 75 7.36 7.73 -12.16
CA SER A 75 6.97 7.42 -13.55
C SER A 75 5.71 8.18 -13.98
N ALA A 76 5.87 9.24 -14.80
CA ALA A 76 4.76 10.01 -15.35
C ALA A 76 3.76 9.13 -16.16
N PHE A 77 4.27 8.15 -16.92
CA PHE A 77 3.45 7.22 -17.68
C PHE A 77 2.52 6.40 -16.77
N LEU A 78 3.07 5.89 -15.67
CA LEU A 78 2.28 5.08 -14.74
C LEU A 78 1.25 5.92 -13.96
N VAL A 79 1.52 7.20 -13.69
CA VAL A 79 0.55 8.09 -13.02
C VAL A 79 -0.75 8.16 -13.81
N GLY A 80 -0.70 8.43 -15.12
CA GLY A 80 -1.90 8.50 -15.95
C GLY A 80 -2.73 7.21 -15.96
N ARG A 81 -2.07 6.05 -15.95
CA ARG A 81 -2.73 4.74 -15.87
C ARG A 81 -3.34 4.48 -14.50
N ARG A 82 -2.62 4.79 -13.42
CA ARG A 82 -3.00 4.47 -12.05
C ARG A 82 -4.05 5.43 -11.49
N ALA A 83 -4.02 6.70 -11.90
CA ALA A 83 -5.05 7.69 -11.55
C ALA A 83 -6.46 7.37 -12.10
N ARG A 84 -6.58 6.34 -12.93
CA ARG A 84 -7.89 5.86 -13.42
C ARG A 84 -8.83 5.43 -12.29
N VAL A 85 -8.30 4.98 -11.15
CA VAL A 85 -9.12 4.65 -9.99
C VAL A 85 -9.94 5.86 -9.52
N PHE A 86 -9.37 7.06 -9.55
CA PHE A 86 -10.03 8.29 -9.14
C PHE A 86 -10.95 8.85 -10.23
N ARG A 87 -10.65 8.61 -11.51
CA ARG A 87 -11.44 9.11 -12.63
C ARG A 87 -12.64 8.23 -12.96
N ASP A 88 -12.50 6.92 -12.87
CA ASP A 88 -13.45 5.92 -13.39
C ASP A 88 -14.37 5.36 -12.29
N ASN A 89 -14.28 5.90 -11.05
CA ASN A 89 -15.21 5.68 -9.94
C ASN A 89 -15.77 7.04 -9.48
N ASP A 90 -16.97 7.02 -8.96
CA ASP A 90 -17.56 8.16 -8.28
C ASP A 90 -16.83 8.42 -6.95
N ALA A 91 -16.53 9.69 -6.63
CA ALA A 91 -15.73 10.05 -5.45
C ALA A 91 -16.44 9.65 -4.15
N GLN A 92 -17.77 9.86 -4.05
CA GLN A 92 -18.53 9.45 -2.86
C GLN A 92 -18.51 7.93 -2.70
N ARG A 93 -18.67 7.18 -3.82
CA ARG A 93 -18.57 5.72 -3.80
C ARG A 93 -17.19 5.24 -3.32
N VAL A 94 -16.11 5.92 -3.73
CA VAL A 94 -14.77 5.61 -3.23
C VAL A 94 -14.71 5.85 -1.73
N ASP A 95 -15.11 7.02 -1.25
CA ASP A 95 -15.08 7.40 0.15
C ASP A 95 -15.90 6.42 1.03
N ASP A 96 -17.13 6.11 0.65
CA ASP A 96 -18.00 5.15 1.35
C ASP A 96 -17.34 3.76 1.44
N SER A 97 -16.70 3.32 0.35
CA SER A 97 -16.01 2.03 0.27
C SER A 97 -14.82 1.98 1.22
N LEU A 98 -14.01 3.06 1.26
CA LEU A 98 -12.85 3.14 2.14
C LEU A 98 -13.25 3.14 3.62
N HIS A 99 -14.32 3.85 3.99
CA HIS A 99 -14.85 3.86 5.35
C HIS A 99 -15.39 2.48 5.77
N ALA A 100 -16.13 1.79 4.90
CA ALA A 100 -16.63 0.44 5.18
C ALA A 100 -15.49 -0.55 5.41
N VAL A 101 -14.40 -0.46 4.62
CA VAL A 101 -13.20 -1.28 4.77
C VAL A 101 -12.47 -0.95 6.07
N ALA A 102 -12.29 0.34 6.40
CA ALA A 102 -11.64 0.75 7.62
C ALA A 102 -12.42 0.30 8.87
N GLU A 103 -13.74 0.30 8.81
CA GLU A 103 -14.58 -0.23 9.92
C GLU A 103 -14.38 -1.74 10.10
N THR A 104 -14.27 -2.50 8.99
CA THR A 104 -13.95 -3.93 9.06
C THR A 104 -12.57 -4.18 9.67
N LEU A 105 -11.56 -3.36 9.32
CA LEU A 105 -10.24 -3.40 9.97
C LEU A 105 -10.31 -3.07 11.46
N ARG A 106 -11.12 -2.09 11.86
CA ARG A 106 -11.26 -1.64 13.25
C ARG A 106 -11.69 -2.76 14.19
N VAL A 107 -12.55 -3.66 13.73
CA VAL A 107 -12.97 -4.84 14.51
C VAL A 107 -11.99 -6.02 14.41
N GLY A 108 -10.88 -5.84 13.71
CA GLY A 108 -9.78 -6.82 13.67
C GLY A 108 -9.86 -7.83 12.51
N ASN A 109 -10.78 -7.64 11.55
CA ASN A 109 -11.02 -8.58 10.44
C ASN A 109 -10.20 -8.19 9.20
N THR A 110 -8.87 -8.24 9.29
CA THR A 110 -7.97 -7.81 8.19
C THR A 110 -8.18 -8.62 6.90
N VAL A 111 -8.39 -9.93 7.01
CA VAL A 111 -8.63 -10.81 5.84
C VAL A 111 -10.01 -10.53 5.22
N GLU A 112 -11.03 -10.24 6.01
CA GLU A 112 -12.35 -9.85 5.51
C GLU A 112 -12.31 -8.48 4.82
N ALA A 113 -11.59 -7.51 5.37
CA ALA A 113 -11.36 -6.22 4.75
C ALA A 113 -10.68 -6.38 3.37
N TYR A 114 -9.64 -7.20 3.28
CA TYR A 114 -9.00 -7.57 2.03
C TYR A 114 -9.99 -8.21 1.05
N THR A 115 -10.74 -9.21 1.51
CA THR A 115 -11.71 -9.96 0.70
C THR A 115 -12.77 -9.04 0.10
N SER A 116 -13.29 -8.10 0.88
CA SER A 116 -14.33 -7.16 0.44
C SER A 116 -13.90 -6.27 -0.73
N MET A 117 -12.60 -6.04 -0.90
CA MET A 117 -12.02 -5.22 -1.98
C MET A 117 -11.69 -6.02 -3.24
N LEU A 118 -11.74 -7.35 -3.20
CA LEU A 118 -11.47 -8.19 -4.37
C LEU A 118 -12.52 -7.98 -5.45
N ARG A 119 -12.17 -8.31 -6.68
CA ARG A 119 -13.06 -8.19 -7.85
C ARG A 119 -14.36 -8.96 -7.63
N GLY A 120 -15.47 -8.25 -7.80
CA GLY A 120 -16.82 -8.81 -7.63
C GLY A 120 -17.35 -8.77 -6.20
N GLN A 121 -16.59 -8.27 -5.24
CA GLN A 121 -17.00 -8.12 -3.85
C GLN A 121 -17.58 -6.72 -3.57
N SER A 122 -18.14 -6.54 -2.37
CA SER A 122 -18.95 -5.38 -1.99
C SER A 122 -18.21 -4.04 -2.08
N GLN A 123 -16.92 -4.00 -1.76
CA GLN A 123 -16.09 -2.80 -1.74
C GLN A 123 -15.12 -2.72 -2.94
N ASN A 124 -15.34 -3.53 -3.96
CA ASN A 124 -14.54 -3.49 -5.18
C ASN A 124 -14.68 -2.14 -5.90
N LEU A 125 -13.55 -1.54 -6.22
CA LEU A 125 -13.43 -0.33 -7.02
C LEU A 125 -12.70 -0.62 -8.34
N LYS A 126 -13.16 0.01 -9.43
CA LYS A 126 -12.50 -0.15 -10.74
C LYS A 126 -11.04 0.30 -10.65
N HIS A 127 -10.13 -0.47 -11.23
CA HIS A 127 -8.68 -0.18 -11.29
C HIS A 127 -7.95 -0.21 -9.94
N LEU A 128 -8.59 -0.66 -8.86
CA LEU A 128 -7.97 -0.85 -7.56
C LEU A 128 -7.75 -2.36 -7.32
N GLY A 129 -6.54 -2.82 -7.57
CA GLY A 129 -6.15 -4.21 -7.34
C GLY A 129 -5.33 -4.41 -6.06
N PRO A 130 -5.05 -5.67 -5.67
CA PRO A 130 -4.38 -6.02 -4.42
C PRO A 130 -3.09 -5.25 -4.15
N SER A 131 -2.21 -5.08 -5.14
CA SER A 131 -0.97 -4.32 -4.96
C SER A 131 -1.15 -2.88 -4.48
N PHE A 132 -2.33 -2.29 -4.67
CA PHE A 132 -2.63 -0.92 -4.24
C PHE A 132 -3.58 -0.87 -3.06
N PHE A 133 -4.62 -1.71 -3.04
CA PHE A 133 -5.50 -1.66 -1.89
C PHE A 133 -4.84 -2.21 -0.62
N THR A 134 -3.84 -3.09 -0.69
CA THR A 134 -3.07 -3.48 0.51
C THR A 134 -2.23 -2.32 1.07
N LYS A 135 -1.80 -1.37 0.25
CA LYS A 135 -1.18 -0.12 0.73
C LYS A 135 -2.19 0.77 1.47
N PHE A 136 -3.42 0.81 0.99
CA PHE A 136 -4.51 1.47 1.70
C PHE A 136 -4.84 0.75 3.01
N LEU A 137 -4.97 -0.59 3.03
CA LEU A 137 -5.23 -1.35 4.25
C LEU A 137 -4.14 -1.10 5.31
N TYR A 138 -2.88 -1.08 4.90
CA TYR A 138 -1.75 -0.77 5.77
C TYR A 138 -1.86 0.63 6.39
N ALA A 139 -2.22 1.65 5.60
CA ALA A 139 -2.41 3.02 6.09
C ALA A 139 -3.67 3.15 6.97
N ALA A 140 -4.78 2.52 6.57
CA ALA A 140 -6.05 2.54 7.30
C ALA A 140 -5.97 1.84 8.67
N ASP A 141 -5.09 0.86 8.80
CA ASP A 141 -4.83 0.20 10.08
C ASP A 141 -4.23 1.19 11.11
N ALA A 142 -3.37 2.13 10.66
CA ALA A 142 -2.86 3.20 11.50
C ALA A 142 -3.95 4.19 11.91
N TRP A 143 -4.88 4.53 11.02
CA TRP A 143 -6.05 5.36 11.32
C TRP A 143 -6.90 4.76 12.44
N ASN A 144 -6.97 3.43 12.49
CA ASN A 144 -7.63 2.68 13.57
C ASN A 144 -6.79 2.56 14.87
N GLY A 145 -5.61 3.16 14.93
CA GLY A 145 -4.69 3.05 16.06
C GLY A 145 -4.01 1.67 16.20
N ARG A 146 -3.95 0.90 15.12
CA ARG A 146 -3.40 -0.47 15.10
C ARG A 146 -2.39 -0.67 13.95
N PRO A 147 -1.33 0.14 13.86
CA PRO A 147 -0.38 0.05 12.76
C PRO A 147 0.30 -1.32 12.70
N GLY A 148 0.43 -1.86 11.51
CA GLY A 148 1.25 -3.05 11.23
C GLY A 148 0.53 -4.39 11.30
N ARG A 149 -0.79 -4.46 11.45
CA ARG A 149 -1.56 -5.71 11.31
C ARG A 149 -1.80 -6.05 9.84
N ALA A 150 -2.24 -5.08 9.06
CA ALA A 150 -2.31 -5.20 7.62
C ALA A 150 -0.94 -4.95 6.99
N LEU A 151 -0.50 -5.82 6.10
CA LEU A 151 0.77 -5.71 5.38
C LEU A 151 0.55 -5.56 3.89
N ILE A 152 1.53 -4.97 3.22
CA ILE A 152 1.47 -4.82 1.77
C ILE A 152 1.79 -6.17 1.11
N LEU A 153 0.98 -6.54 0.13
CA LEU A 153 1.26 -7.63 -0.80
C LEU A 153 1.28 -7.08 -2.21
N ASP A 154 2.45 -7.05 -2.83
CA ASP A 154 2.63 -6.60 -4.20
C ASP A 154 3.54 -7.54 -5.01
N GLN A 155 3.79 -7.19 -6.25
CA GLN A 155 4.57 -8.04 -7.17
C GLN A 155 5.99 -8.36 -6.66
N PHE A 156 6.59 -7.50 -5.85
CA PHE A 156 7.94 -7.73 -5.34
C PHE A 156 7.90 -8.64 -4.11
N VAL A 157 6.97 -8.42 -3.20
CA VAL A 157 6.71 -9.34 -2.09
C VAL A 157 6.38 -10.74 -2.61
N ALA A 158 5.48 -10.85 -3.61
CA ALA A 158 5.13 -12.12 -4.23
C ALA A 158 6.35 -12.80 -4.90
N ALA A 159 7.23 -12.04 -5.57
CA ALA A 159 8.45 -12.58 -6.16
C ALA A 159 9.41 -13.12 -5.08
N ALA A 160 9.53 -12.44 -3.94
CA ALA A 160 10.36 -12.90 -2.83
C ALA A 160 9.78 -14.16 -2.18
N LEU A 161 8.48 -14.21 -1.89
CA LEU A 161 7.80 -15.41 -1.37
C LEU A 161 8.03 -16.64 -2.23
N LYS A 162 7.98 -16.46 -3.55
CA LYS A 162 8.30 -17.54 -4.49
C LYS A 162 9.76 -17.97 -4.42
N SER A 163 10.69 -17.03 -4.36
CA SER A 163 12.13 -17.30 -4.43
C SER A 163 12.72 -17.78 -3.11
N VAL A 164 12.28 -17.23 -1.99
CA VAL A 164 12.84 -17.48 -0.65
C VAL A 164 12.14 -18.68 -0.01
N ASP A 165 10.81 -18.70 -0.07
CA ASP A 165 9.99 -19.67 0.69
C ASP A 165 9.37 -20.74 -0.22
N GLY A 166 9.63 -20.71 -1.52
CA GLY A 166 9.14 -21.70 -2.47
C GLY A 166 7.62 -21.68 -2.68
N TRP A 167 6.95 -20.53 -2.42
CA TRP A 167 5.51 -20.47 -2.59
C TRP A 167 5.10 -20.60 -4.05
N ASP A 168 4.03 -21.35 -4.31
CA ASP A 168 3.36 -21.35 -5.60
C ASP A 168 2.44 -20.11 -5.70
N ILE A 169 3.03 -19.00 -6.05
CA ILE A 169 2.35 -17.70 -6.13
C ILE A 169 2.70 -16.99 -7.44
N SER A 170 1.67 -16.42 -8.10
CA SER A 170 1.88 -15.57 -9.26
C SER A 170 2.46 -14.21 -8.84
N ARG A 171 3.53 -13.78 -9.52
CA ARG A 171 4.14 -12.46 -9.29
C ARG A 171 3.14 -11.30 -9.47
N ASN A 172 2.25 -11.40 -10.43
CA ASN A 172 1.39 -10.28 -10.82
C ASN A 172 -0.03 -10.36 -10.24
N GLY A 173 -0.31 -11.36 -9.37
CA GLY A 173 -1.65 -11.62 -8.88
C GLY A 173 -2.60 -12.14 -9.96
N PRO A 174 -3.91 -12.05 -9.76
CA PRO A 174 -4.53 -11.69 -8.50
C PRO A 174 -4.22 -12.70 -7.39
N TRP A 175 -4.19 -12.25 -6.15
CA TRP A 175 -4.06 -13.11 -4.97
C TRP A 175 -5.40 -13.16 -4.26
N ASP A 176 -5.82 -14.36 -3.88
CA ASP A 176 -7.03 -14.58 -3.12
C ASP A 176 -6.85 -14.27 -1.62
N SER A 177 -7.92 -14.33 -0.86
CA SER A 177 -7.93 -14.05 0.57
C SER A 177 -7.07 -15.05 1.36
N SER A 178 -7.04 -16.32 0.97
CA SER A 178 -6.24 -17.34 1.64
C SER A 178 -4.73 -17.12 1.43
N THR A 179 -4.33 -16.65 0.25
CA THR A 179 -2.95 -16.22 -0.03
C THR A 179 -2.56 -15.03 0.83
N TYR A 180 -3.46 -14.05 0.98
CA TYR A 180 -3.19 -12.88 1.83
C TYR A 180 -3.13 -13.24 3.32
N GLU A 181 -4.04 -14.06 3.81
CA GLU A 181 -4.03 -14.59 5.18
C GLU A 181 -2.72 -15.31 5.49
N ARG A 182 -2.34 -16.25 4.62
CA ARG A 182 -1.06 -16.97 4.74
C ARG A 182 0.14 -16.01 4.77
N TRP A 183 0.10 -14.94 3.97
CA TRP A 183 1.14 -13.91 3.98
C TRP A 183 1.21 -13.18 5.33
N LEU A 184 0.08 -12.77 5.88
CA LEU A 184 0.02 -12.11 7.19
C LEU A 184 0.60 -13.02 8.28
N ASP A 185 0.13 -14.28 8.35
CA ASP A 185 0.58 -15.24 9.35
C ASP A 185 2.08 -15.49 9.24
N HIS A 186 2.59 -15.67 8.02
CA HIS A 186 4.00 -15.88 7.75
C HIS A 186 4.86 -14.69 8.20
N ALA A 187 4.51 -13.47 7.82
CA ALA A 187 5.27 -12.28 8.16
C ALA A 187 5.21 -11.97 9.67
N HIS A 188 4.06 -12.13 10.30
CA HIS A 188 3.92 -11.95 11.75
C HIS A 188 4.70 -13.01 12.53
N SER A 189 4.67 -14.26 12.10
CA SER A 189 5.45 -15.33 12.73
C SER A 189 6.96 -15.06 12.67
N ILE A 190 7.47 -14.58 11.54
CA ILE A 190 8.88 -14.17 11.42
C ILE A 190 9.17 -12.98 12.35
N ALA A 191 8.30 -11.98 12.35
CA ALA A 191 8.46 -10.78 13.17
C ALA A 191 8.54 -11.13 14.67
N ASP A 192 7.69 -12.03 15.13
CA ASP A 192 7.67 -12.50 16.53
C ASP A 192 8.96 -13.24 16.90
N VAL A 193 9.46 -14.11 16.01
CA VAL A 193 10.70 -14.88 16.22
C VAL A 193 11.93 -13.99 16.23
N GLU A 194 12.00 -13.02 15.33
CA GLU A 194 13.14 -12.13 15.15
C GLU A 194 13.10 -10.88 16.05
N GLY A 195 11.97 -10.64 16.73
CA GLY A 195 11.78 -9.47 17.59
C GLY A 195 11.75 -8.15 16.82
N VAL A 196 11.21 -8.16 15.60
CA VAL A 196 11.11 -7.00 14.72
C VAL A 196 9.64 -6.67 14.40
N ARG A 197 9.39 -5.53 13.78
CA ARG A 197 8.06 -5.18 13.27
C ARG A 197 7.70 -6.04 12.06
N ALA A 198 6.44 -6.42 11.90
CA ALA A 198 5.97 -7.20 10.75
C ALA A 198 6.16 -6.46 9.41
N ASP A 199 6.07 -5.14 9.39
CA ASP A 199 6.36 -4.34 8.20
C ASP A 199 7.87 -4.18 7.90
N ALA A 200 8.75 -4.53 8.84
CA ALA A 200 10.18 -4.72 8.57
C ALA A 200 10.41 -6.02 7.77
N VAL A 201 9.70 -7.08 8.11
CA VAL A 201 9.68 -8.32 7.32
C VAL A 201 9.18 -8.04 5.90
N GLU A 202 8.05 -7.33 5.77
CA GLU A 202 7.50 -6.94 4.46
C GLU A 202 8.51 -6.15 3.63
N LEU A 203 9.18 -5.13 4.21
CA LEU A 203 10.18 -4.34 3.50
C LEU A 203 11.39 -5.16 3.07
N ALA A 204 11.82 -6.11 3.87
CA ALA A 204 12.90 -7.03 3.53
C ALA A 204 12.53 -7.91 2.32
N TYR A 205 11.30 -8.47 2.30
CA TYR A 205 10.77 -9.22 1.17
C TYR A 205 10.61 -8.35 -0.09
N PHE A 206 10.05 -7.16 0.06
CA PHE A 206 9.96 -6.18 -1.05
C PHE A 206 11.33 -5.89 -1.65
N THR A 207 12.34 -5.62 -0.83
CA THR A 207 13.70 -5.29 -1.26
C THR A 207 14.34 -6.45 -2.00
N HIS A 208 14.21 -7.67 -1.48
CA HIS A 208 14.72 -8.88 -2.10
C HIS A 208 14.03 -9.16 -3.46
N GLY A 209 12.71 -9.10 -3.50
CA GLY A 209 11.96 -9.31 -4.74
C GLY A 209 12.21 -8.26 -5.81
N ARG A 210 12.47 -7.00 -5.39
CA ARG A 210 12.88 -5.95 -6.31
C ARG A 210 14.27 -6.22 -6.92
N LYS A 211 15.21 -6.73 -6.15
CA LYS A 211 16.54 -7.14 -6.64
C LYS A 211 16.41 -8.24 -7.69
N ILE A 212 15.67 -9.32 -7.40
CA ILE A 212 15.40 -10.41 -8.36
C ILE A 212 14.81 -9.86 -9.66
N ALA A 213 13.84 -8.95 -9.55
CA ALA A 213 13.17 -8.38 -10.73
C ALA A 213 14.07 -7.49 -11.59
N SER A 214 15.18 -6.98 -11.07
CA SER A 214 16.17 -6.19 -11.82
C SER A 214 17.23 -7.06 -12.50
N GLU A 215 17.36 -8.31 -12.07
CA GLU A 215 18.33 -9.29 -12.60
C GLU A 215 17.71 -10.22 -13.67
N SER A 216 16.38 -10.16 -13.85
CA SER A 216 15.62 -10.97 -14.83
C SER A 216 15.28 -10.18 -16.08
#